data_18a8ff2917963ca0944568f333a6841b
#
_entry.id   18a8ff2917963ca0944568f333a6841b
#
_cell.length_a   1.000
_cell.length_b   1.000
_cell.length_c   1.000
_cell.angle_alpha   90.00
_cell.angle_beta   90.00
_cell.angle_gamma   90.00
#
_symmetry.space_group_name_H-M   'P 1'
#
loop_
_entity.id
_entity.type
_entity.pdbx_description
1 polymer ?
#
loop_
_entity_poly.entity_id
_entity_poly.type
_entity_poly.pdbx_seq_one_letter_code
_entity_poly.pdbx_strand_id
1 'polypeptide(L)'
;LDASSGCVPINLWGPEGSITPEVGAFLDVGNGGSTFTELDQLQAFISGDLPFSLPGVDAPISGVFGYEYRDYTGGLVNELLTQTAGEVLGNGAAAPNRFGTYDVSEFFFEANIPVLRDVAFAEELTLQAGFRTSDYSTTGTEDTWKIGGTWSPIESLQFRGNFQKVTRAPNISELFNPQVTGLDNFSVDPCS
;
A
#
# COMPACT_ATOMS: atom_id res chain seq x y z
N LEU A 1 -3.12 38.27 -34.45
CA LEU A 1 -4.07 37.61 -33.52
C LEU A 1 -5.39 37.41 -34.27
N ASP A 2 -5.77 36.16 -34.45
CA ASP A 2 -7.05 35.80 -35.04
C ASP A 2 -8.14 35.94 -33.98
N ALA A 3 -9.00 36.95 -34.12
CA ALA A 3 -10.11 37.21 -33.21
C ALA A 3 -11.13 36.05 -33.16
N SER A 4 -11.13 35.15 -34.15
CA SER A 4 -12.01 33.99 -34.22
C SER A 4 -11.55 32.83 -33.34
N SER A 5 -10.30 32.85 -32.87
CA SER A 5 -9.72 31.82 -32.02
C SER A 5 -10.18 31.87 -30.55
N GLY A 6 -10.92 32.93 -30.15
CA GLY A 6 -11.33 33.17 -28.76
C GLY A 6 -10.18 33.52 -27.81
N CYS A 7 -8.95 33.66 -28.30
CA CYS A 7 -7.79 34.00 -27.48
C CYS A 7 -7.93 35.40 -26.91
N VAL A 8 -7.67 35.55 -25.61
CA VAL A 8 -7.63 36.82 -24.91
C VAL A 8 -6.15 37.23 -24.74
N PRO A 9 -5.73 38.41 -25.30
CA PRO A 9 -4.36 38.84 -25.16
C PRO A 9 -4.02 39.17 -23.70
N ILE A 10 -2.90 38.67 -23.23
CA ILE A 10 -2.40 38.91 -21.86
C ILE A 10 -1.12 39.80 -21.90
N ASN A 11 -1.09 40.80 -21.07
CA ASN A 11 0.10 41.62 -20.85
C ASN A 11 0.89 41.12 -19.63
N LEU A 12 1.84 40.22 -19.83
CA LEU A 12 2.67 39.66 -18.78
C LEU A 12 3.66 40.67 -18.17
N TRP A 13 3.89 41.80 -18.84
CA TRP A 13 4.85 42.83 -18.43
C TRP A 13 4.17 44.08 -17.89
N GLY A 14 2.86 44.05 -17.74
CA GLY A 14 2.09 45.17 -17.20
C GLY A 14 2.27 45.31 -15.69
N PRO A 15 1.86 46.47 -15.13
CA PRO A 15 1.82 46.65 -13.68
C PRO A 15 0.81 45.73 -13.02
N GLU A 16 0.86 45.63 -11.67
CA GLU A 16 -0.14 44.88 -10.89
C GLU A 16 -1.55 45.33 -11.26
N GLY A 17 -2.44 44.36 -11.46
CA GLY A 17 -3.81 44.58 -11.91
C GLY A 17 -4.01 44.65 -13.44
N SER A 18 -2.94 44.48 -14.26
CA SER A 18 -3.07 44.41 -15.72
C SER A 18 -3.69 43.14 -16.27
N ILE A 19 -3.81 42.10 -15.44
CA ILE A 19 -4.58 40.90 -15.76
C ILE A 19 -6.07 41.17 -15.52
N THR A 20 -6.83 41.30 -16.61
CA THR A 20 -8.25 41.64 -16.54
C THR A 20 -9.10 40.41 -16.16
N PRO A 21 -10.33 40.62 -15.67
CA PRO A 21 -11.24 39.51 -15.39
C PRO A 21 -11.50 38.60 -16.60
N GLU A 22 -11.47 39.14 -17.82
CA GLU A 22 -11.65 38.37 -19.06
C GLU A 22 -10.47 37.43 -19.32
N VAL A 23 -9.24 37.88 -19.03
CA VAL A 23 -8.05 37.05 -19.06
C VAL A 23 -8.11 35.95 -18.00
N GLY A 24 -8.54 36.30 -16.77
CA GLY A 24 -8.77 35.35 -15.70
C GLY A 24 -9.77 34.27 -16.11
N ALA A 25 -10.92 34.65 -16.63
CA ALA A 25 -11.94 33.72 -17.09
C ALA A 25 -11.51 32.82 -18.27
N PHE A 26 -10.59 33.30 -19.10
CA PHE A 26 -10.03 32.53 -20.22
C PHE A 26 -9.00 31.49 -19.72
N LEU A 27 -8.24 31.81 -18.69
CA LEU A 27 -7.18 30.95 -18.15
C LEU A 27 -7.67 30.01 -17.05
N ASP A 28 -8.71 30.41 -16.32
CA ASP A 28 -9.27 29.68 -15.19
C ASP A 28 -10.30 28.65 -15.70
N VAL A 29 -9.83 27.43 -15.86
CA VAL A 29 -10.68 26.29 -16.22
C VAL A 29 -10.73 25.35 -15.04
N GLY A 30 -11.96 25.04 -14.62
CA GLY A 30 -12.16 24.02 -13.57
C GLY A 30 -11.51 22.69 -13.97
N ASN A 31 -10.66 22.18 -13.12
CA ASN A 31 -9.97 20.92 -13.34
C ASN A 31 -9.95 20.11 -12.05
N GLY A 32 -10.17 18.81 -12.15
CA GLY A 32 -10.21 17.96 -10.99
C GLY A 32 -10.03 16.48 -11.32
N GLY A 33 -10.02 15.68 -10.29
CA GLY A 33 -10.01 14.23 -10.40
C GLY A 33 -10.68 13.61 -9.19
N SER A 34 -11.17 12.40 -9.38
CA SER A 34 -11.77 11.59 -8.33
C SER A 34 -11.01 10.28 -8.18
N THR A 35 -10.60 9.97 -6.96
CA THR A 35 -10.01 8.68 -6.62
C THR A 35 -11.00 7.89 -5.80
N PHE A 36 -11.17 6.62 -6.11
CA PHE A 36 -11.96 5.69 -5.33
C PHE A 36 -11.19 4.42 -5.05
N THR A 37 -11.48 3.80 -3.92
CA THR A 37 -10.98 2.48 -3.53
C THR A 37 -12.11 1.72 -2.86
N GLU A 38 -12.19 0.43 -3.15
CA GLU A 38 -13.14 -0.52 -2.57
C GLU A 38 -12.37 -1.75 -2.11
N LEU A 39 -12.75 -2.29 -0.98
CA LEU A 39 -12.21 -3.52 -0.42
C LEU A 39 -13.36 -4.39 0.08
N ASP A 40 -13.49 -5.55 -0.55
CA ASP A 40 -14.33 -6.62 -0.04
C ASP A 40 -13.45 -7.66 0.65
N GLN A 41 -13.79 -7.98 1.90
CA GLN A 41 -13.00 -8.90 2.72
C GLN A 41 -13.87 -9.96 3.37
N LEU A 42 -13.45 -11.20 3.24
CA LEU A 42 -13.98 -12.35 3.97
C LEU A 42 -12.85 -12.98 4.77
N GLN A 43 -13.02 -13.09 6.08
CA GLN A 43 -12.06 -13.76 6.95
C GLN A 43 -12.76 -14.79 7.84
N ALA A 44 -12.15 -15.95 7.95
CA ALA A 44 -12.58 -17.00 8.88
C ALA A 44 -11.34 -17.58 9.56
N PHE A 45 -11.41 -17.74 10.88
CA PHE A 45 -10.32 -18.35 11.64
C PHE A 45 -10.85 -19.14 12.84
N ILE A 46 -10.04 -20.08 13.29
CA ILE A 46 -10.18 -20.78 14.55
C ILE A 46 -8.94 -20.54 15.39
N SER A 47 -9.13 -20.24 16.66
CA SER A 47 -8.04 -20.04 17.61
C SER A 47 -8.36 -20.72 18.93
N GLY A 48 -7.33 -21.16 19.62
CA GLY A 48 -7.49 -21.77 20.94
C GLY A 48 -6.24 -22.50 21.39
N ASP A 49 -6.37 -23.10 22.57
CA ASP A 49 -5.35 -23.93 23.16
C ASP A 49 -5.47 -25.36 22.64
N LEU A 50 -4.33 -25.93 22.28
CA LEU A 50 -4.24 -27.33 21.88
C LEU A 50 -4.35 -28.25 23.14
N PRO A 51 -4.88 -29.46 23.01
CA PRO A 51 -5.07 -30.36 24.17
C PRO A 51 -3.76 -31.01 24.64
N PHE A 52 -2.61 -30.41 24.35
CA PHE A 52 -1.30 -30.90 24.77
C PHE A 52 -0.35 -29.74 25.07
N SER A 53 0.57 -29.99 25.96
CA SER A 53 1.70 -29.10 26.35
C SER A 53 3.02 -29.82 26.12
N LEU A 54 4.12 -29.06 26.15
CA LEU A 54 5.45 -29.66 26.15
C LEU A 54 5.73 -30.38 27.47
N PRO A 55 6.54 -31.45 27.47
CA PRO A 55 6.89 -32.17 28.70
C PRO A 55 7.54 -31.22 29.72
N GLY A 56 6.99 -31.20 30.93
CA GLY A 56 7.49 -30.36 32.02
C GLY A 56 7.02 -28.90 32.00
N VAL A 57 6.10 -28.55 31.10
CA VAL A 57 5.50 -27.20 31.03
C VAL A 57 4.00 -27.30 31.26
N ASP A 58 3.53 -26.68 32.34
CA ASP A 58 2.10 -26.66 32.68
C ASP A 58 1.38 -25.48 31.99
N ALA A 59 1.55 -25.41 30.66
CA ALA A 59 0.88 -24.44 29.81
C ALA A 59 0.67 -25.03 28.40
N PRO A 60 -0.52 -24.95 27.85
CA PRO A 60 -0.83 -25.48 26.52
C PRO A 60 -0.14 -24.68 25.43
N ILE A 61 0.10 -25.32 24.29
CA ILE A 61 0.42 -24.62 23.05
C ILE A 61 -0.87 -23.98 22.55
N SER A 62 -0.85 -22.68 22.26
CA SER A 62 -1.97 -21.98 21.62
C SER A 62 -1.66 -21.70 20.16
N GLY A 63 -2.72 -21.68 19.36
CA GLY A 63 -2.58 -21.45 17.92
C GLY A 63 -3.79 -20.78 17.31
N VAL A 64 -3.58 -20.28 16.11
CA VAL A 64 -4.62 -19.82 15.21
C VAL A 64 -4.36 -20.36 13.83
N PHE A 65 -5.41 -20.78 13.16
CA PHE A 65 -5.42 -21.13 11.74
C PHE A 65 -6.58 -20.42 11.07
N GLY A 66 -6.34 -19.81 9.92
CA GLY A 66 -7.39 -19.08 9.24
C GLY A 66 -7.20 -19.00 7.75
N TYR A 67 -8.27 -18.55 7.13
CA TYR A 67 -8.36 -18.22 5.72
C TYR A 67 -8.87 -16.78 5.58
N GLU A 68 -8.30 -16.04 4.64
CA GLU A 68 -8.71 -14.69 4.29
C GLU A 68 -8.80 -14.56 2.77
N TYR A 69 -9.88 -13.95 2.30
CA TYR A 69 -10.04 -13.52 0.91
C TYR A 69 -10.27 -12.02 0.88
N ARG A 70 -9.58 -11.33 0.00
CA ARG A 70 -9.74 -9.89 -0.23
C ARG A 70 -9.81 -9.61 -1.71
N ASP A 71 -10.77 -8.78 -2.10
CA ASP A 71 -10.86 -8.19 -3.43
C ASP A 71 -10.63 -6.69 -3.32
N TYR A 72 -9.72 -6.19 -4.12
CA TYR A 72 -9.33 -4.78 -4.18
C TYR A 72 -9.75 -4.20 -5.51
N THR A 73 -10.56 -3.17 -5.48
CA THR A 73 -10.90 -2.37 -6.65
C THR A 73 -10.54 -0.91 -6.41
N GLY A 74 -10.03 -0.24 -7.43
CA GLY A 74 -9.76 1.18 -7.31
C GLY A 74 -9.42 1.83 -8.62
N GLY A 75 -9.45 3.15 -8.61
CA GLY A 75 -9.15 3.92 -9.79
C GLY A 75 -9.03 5.41 -9.53
N LEU A 76 -8.59 6.07 -10.60
CA LEU A 76 -8.50 7.51 -10.71
C LEU A 76 -9.22 7.93 -11.99
N VAL A 77 -10.18 8.83 -11.86
CA VAL A 77 -10.87 9.48 -12.96
C VAL A 77 -10.44 10.93 -12.99
N ASN A 78 -9.78 11.34 -14.05
CA ASN A 78 -9.36 12.71 -14.27
C ASN A 78 -10.30 13.42 -15.24
N GLU A 79 -10.46 14.73 -15.07
CA GLU A 79 -11.11 15.59 -16.06
C GLU A 79 -10.38 15.51 -17.40
N LEU A 80 -11.13 15.75 -18.50
CA LEU A 80 -10.62 15.63 -19.86
C LEU A 80 -9.38 16.49 -20.12
N LEU A 81 -9.31 17.67 -19.53
CA LEU A 81 -8.17 18.58 -19.67
C LEU A 81 -6.88 17.97 -19.10
N THR A 82 -6.97 17.32 -17.93
CA THR A 82 -5.83 16.62 -17.33
C THR A 82 -5.38 15.41 -18.16
N GLN A 83 -6.31 14.80 -18.89
CA GLN A 83 -6.01 13.66 -19.77
C GLN A 83 -5.37 14.09 -21.10
N THR A 84 -5.35 15.39 -21.39
CA THR A 84 -4.79 15.95 -22.63
C THR A 84 -3.47 16.64 -22.33
N ALA A 85 -2.39 16.22 -22.99
CA ALA A 85 -1.07 16.78 -22.77
C ALA A 85 -1.03 18.27 -23.16
N GLY A 86 -0.48 19.11 -22.27
CA GLY A 86 -0.28 20.54 -22.51
C GLY A 86 -1.49 21.43 -22.22
N GLU A 87 -2.67 20.89 -21.95
CA GLU A 87 -3.87 21.70 -21.68
C GLU A 87 -3.86 22.29 -20.26
N VAL A 88 -3.28 21.60 -19.29
CA VAL A 88 -3.14 22.10 -17.92
C VAL A 88 -1.76 22.70 -17.74
N LEU A 89 -1.71 24.00 -17.40
CA LEU A 89 -0.46 24.72 -17.17
C LEU A 89 0.40 24.03 -16.10
N GLY A 90 1.67 23.77 -16.44
CA GLY A 90 2.61 23.06 -15.58
C GLY A 90 2.50 21.54 -15.64
N ASN A 91 1.52 20.99 -16.32
CA ASN A 91 1.38 19.55 -16.56
C ASN A 91 1.73 19.23 -18.03
N GLY A 92 2.99 18.98 -18.29
CA GLY A 92 3.49 18.72 -19.66
C GLY A 92 3.15 17.33 -20.21
N ALA A 93 2.60 16.45 -19.37
CA ALA A 93 2.22 15.09 -19.75
C ALA A 93 0.73 14.85 -19.49
N ALA A 94 0.11 13.99 -20.31
CA ALA A 94 -1.24 13.51 -20.07
C ALA A 94 -1.31 12.64 -18.82
N ALA A 95 -2.37 12.80 -18.03
CA ALA A 95 -2.69 11.92 -16.90
C ALA A 95 -4.01 11.19 -17.18
N PRO A 96 -3.98 10.06 -17.92
CA PRO A 96 -5.19 9.31 -18.27
C PRO A 96 -5.85 8.69 -17.03
N ASN A 97 -7.10 8.31 -17.19
CA ASN A 97 -7.80 7.51 -16.19
C ASN A 97 -7.08 6.17 -16.00
N ARG A 98 -7.17 5.64 -14.78
CA ARG A 98 -6.69 4.30 -14.46
C ARG A 98 -7.69 3.58 -13.57
N PHE A 99 -7.83 2.29 -13.82
CA PHE A 99 -8.67 1.40 -13.05
C PHE A 99 -7.97 0.07 -12.91
N GLY A 100 -8.20 -0.59 -11.80
CA GLY A 100 -7.69 -1.93 -11.59
C GLY A 100 -8.42 -2.64 -10.49
N THR A 101 -8.39 -3.96 -10.59
CA THR A 101 -8.86 -4.88 -9.57
C THR A 101 -7.89 -6.04 -9.44
N TYR A 102 -7.69 -6.53 -8.25
CA TYR A 102 -7.01 -7.80 -8.00
C TYR A 102 -7.55 -8.41 -6.72
N ASP A 103 -7.50 -9.71 -6.65
CA ASP A 103 -7.87 -10.47 -5.47
C ASP A 103 -6.69 -11.25 -4.90
N VAL A 104 -6.82 -11.63 -3.64
CA VAL A 104 -5.88 -12.47 -2.93
C VAL A 104 -6.60 -13.45 -2.02
N SER A 105 -6.18 -14.69 -2.09
CA SER A 105 -6.59 -15.77 -1.19
C SER A 105 -5.43 -16.14 -0.29
N GLU A 106 -5.65 -16.18 1.00
CA GLU A 106 -4.57 -16.38 1.97
C GLU A 106 -4.95 -17.44 3.01
N PHE A 107 -3.99 -18.33 3.29
CA PHE A 107 -4.04 -19.19 4.47
C PHE A 107 -2.96 -18.74 5.45
N PHE A 108 -3.30 -18.68 6.72
CA PHE A 108 -2.36 -18.32 7.75
C PHE A 108 -2.44 -19.26 8.96
N PHE A 109 -1.29 -19.41 9.59
CA PHE A 109 -1.13 -20.18 10.81
C PHE A 109 -0.18 -19.43 11.74
N GLU A 110 -0.53 -19.38 13.03
CA GLU A 110 0.35 -18.87 14.07
C GLU A 110 0.29 -19.79 15.30
N ALA A 111 1.42 -19.96 15.96
CA ALA A 111 1.51 -20.72 17.19
C ALA A 111 2.33 -19.98 18.25
N ASN A 112 1.87 -20.11 19.50
CA ASN A 112 2.58 -19.74 20.70
C ASN A 112 2.91 -21.02 21.47
N ILE A 113 4.20 -21.25 21.70
CA ILE A 113 4.72 -22.50 22.26
C ILE A 113 5.48 -22.16 23.54
N PRO A 114 4.85 -22.30 24.72
CA PRO A 114 5.55 -22.21 25.99
C PRO A 114 6.57 -23.35 26.09
N VAL A 115 7.87 -23.00 26.24
CA VAL A 115 8.97 -23.98 26.24
C VAL A 115 9.49 -24.25 27.65
N LEU A 116 9.61 -23.20 28.46
CA LEU A 116 10.01 -23.28 29.86
C LEU A 116 9.14 -22.36 30.69
N ARG A 117 8.82 -22.79 31.91
CA ARG A 117 8.11 -21.98 32.89
C ARG A 117 8.57 -22.37 34.30
N ASP A 118 8.72 -21.36 35.18
CA ASP A 118 9.03 -21.52 36.59
C ASP A 118 10.34 -22.30 36.85
N VAL A 119 11.33 -22.17 35.95
CA VAL A 119 12.66 -22.80 36.15
C VAL A 119 13.75 -21.77 36.38
N ALA A 120 14.86 -22.17 36.97
CA ALA A 120 15.97 -21.29 37.23
C ALA A 120 16.45 -20.57 35.95
N PHE A 121 16.56 -19.25 35.96
CA PHE A 121 16.88 -18.38 34.81
C PHE A 121 15.89 -18.40 33.65
N ALA A 122 14.70 -19.00 33.81
CA ALA A 122 13.60 -18.94 32.85
C ALA A 122 12.28 -19.00 33.57
N GLU A 123 11.88 -17.89 34.17
CA GLU A 123 10.50 -17.68 34.66
C GLU A 123 9.50 -17.95 33.52
N GLU A 124 9.81 -17.51 32.32
CA GLU A 124 9.07 -17.84 31.13
C GLU A 124 9.98 -17.84 29.88
N LEU A 125 9.84 -18.89 29.07
CA LEU A 125 10.39 -18.93 27.72
C LEU A 125 9.28 -19.40 26.79
N THR A 126 8.85 -18.52 25.89
CA THR A 126 7.81 -18.79 24.90
C THR A 126 8.37 -18.56 23.49
N LEU A 127 8.23 -19.54 22.61
CA LEU A 127 8.52 -19.39 21.19
C LEU A 127 7.24 -19.04 20.42
N GLN A 128 7.43 -18.30 19.35
CA GLN A 128 6.37 -17.88 18.43
C GLN A 128 6.74 -18.29 17.01
N ALA A 129 5.83 -18.92 16.29
CA ALA A 129 5.98 -19.24 14.88
C ALA A 129 4.75 -18.79 14.12
N GLY A 130 4.94 -18.30 12.91
CA GLY A 130 3.84 -17.93 12.03
C GLY A 130 4.22 -18.17 10.59
N PHE A 131 3.23 -18.56 9.80
CA PHE A 131 3.34 -18.77 8.37
C PHE A 131 2.07 -18.27 7.68
N ARG A 132 2.25 -17.63 6.52
CA ARG A 132 1.15 -17.20 5.66
C ARG A 132 1.55 -17.45 4.22
N THR A 133 0.67 -18.08 3.48
CA THR A 133 0.76 -18.21 2.02
C THR A 133 -0.35 -17.39 1.40
N SER A 134 -0.01 -16.56 0.44
CA SER A 134 -0.90 -15.59 -0.20
C SER A 134 -0.84 -15.79 -1.71
N ASP A 135 -1.96 -16.10 -2.33
CA ASP A 135 -2.08 -16.27 -3.78
C ASP A 135 -2.79 -15.05 -4.37
N TYR A 136 -2.01 -14.22 -5.06
CA TYR A 136 -2.46 -13.00 -5.72
C TYR A 136 -2.80 -13.25 -7.17
N SER A 137 -3.96 -12.81 -7.64
CA SER A 137 -4.38 -12.92 -9.05
C SER A 137 -3.43 -12.22 -10.04
N THR A 138 -2.57 -11.30 -9.56
CA THR A 138 -1.68 -10.50 -10.40
C THR A 138 -0.21 -10.88 -10.31
N THR A 139 0.27 -11.32 -9.16
CA THR A 139 1.70 -11.59 -8.91
C THR A 139 2.01 -13.03 -8.54
N GLY A 140 0.97 -13.87 -8.38
CA GLY A 140 1.11 -15.28 -8.00
C GLY A 140 1.29 -15.46 -6.49
N THR A 141 1.83 -16.61 -6.12
CA THR A 141 1.90 -17.05 -4.72
C THR A 141 3.14 -16.51 -4.02
N GLU A 142 2.93 -15.96 -2.83
CA GLU A 142 3.99 -15.43 -1.95
C GLU A 142 3.88 -16.04 -0.55
N ASP A 143 5.02 -16.51 -0.04
CA ASP A 143 5.13 -17.08 1.30
C ASP A 143 5.84 -16.14 2.25
N THR A 144 5.22 -15.90 3.40
CA THR A 144 5.77 -15.11 4.50
C THR A 144 5.82 -15.94 5.77
N TRP A 145 6.79 -15.70 6.61
CA TRP A 145 6.93 -16.43 7.86
C TRP A 145 7.62 -15.59 8.94
N LYS A 146 7.35 -15.95 10.19
CA LYS A 146 8.01 -15.37 11.36
C LYS A 146 8.40 -16.48 12.34
N ILE A 147 9.54 -16.29 13.00
CA ILE A 147 9.95 -17.05 14.19
C ILE A 147 10.43 -16.00 15.21
N GLY A 148 9.96 -16.14 16.42
CA GLY A 148 10.33 -15.23 17.50
C GLY A 148 10.24 -15.92 18.84
N GLY A 149 10.56 -15.17 19.88
CA GLY A 149 10.43 -15.65 21.24
C GLY A 149 10.51 -14.54 22.27
N THR A 150 10.02 -14.88 23.43
CA THR A 150 10.07 -14.05 24.63
C THR A 150 10.74 -14.88 25.71
N TRP A 151 11.75 -14.31 26.34
CA TRP A 151 12.47 -14.92 27.45
C TRP A 151 12.50 -13.98 28.64
N SER A 152 11.94 -14.44 29.74
CA SER A 152 11.96 -13.75 31.03
C SER A 152 12.83 -14.57 31.99
N PRO A 153 14.10 -14.21 32.21
CA PRO A 153 14.93 -14.91 33.17
C PRO A 153 14.45 -14.72 34.62
N ILE A 154 13.82 -13.60 34.91
CA ILE A 154 13.19 -13.24 36.19
C ILE A 154 11.94 -12.40 35.91
N GLU A 155 11.00 -12.31 36.85
CA GLU A 155 9.72 -11.56 36.68
C GLU A 155 9.89 -10.11 36.19
N SER A 156 10.97 -9.44 36.64
CA SER A 156 11.20 -8.02 36.35
C SER A 156 11.95 -7.75 35.02
N LEU A 157 12.41 -8.78 34.31
CA LEU A 157 13.22 -8.64 33.11
C LEU A 157 12.74 -9.57 31.99
N GLN A 158 12.42 -8.97 30.86
CA GLN A 158 11.97 -9.70 29.68
C GLN A 158 12.75 -9.27 28.44
N PHE A 159 13.23 -10.25 27.68
CA PHE A 159 13.80 -10.10 26.36
C PHE A 159 12.83 -10.60 25.29
N ARG A 160 12.74 -9.89 24.18
CA ARG A 160 11.93 -10.29 23.02
C ARG A 160 12.75 -10.14 21.76
N GLY A 161 12.72 -11.16 20.91
CA GLY A 161 13.36 -11.15 19.60
C GLY A 161 12.49 -11.83 18.56
N ASN A 162 12.57 -11.38 17.31
CA ASN A 162 11.93 -12.05 16.20
C ASN A 162 12.78 -11.94 14.93
N PHE A 163 12.58 -12.90 14.04
CA PHE A 163 13.14 -12.91 12.70
C PHE A 163 12.01 -13.31 11.72
N GLN A 164 11.88 -12.55 10.61
CA GLN A 164 10.76 -12.75 9.70
C GLN A 164 11.12 -12.44 8.25
N LYS A 165 10.50 -13.16 7.31
CA LYS A 165 10.41 -12.81 5.91
C LYS A 165 9.03 -12.18 5.66
N VAL A 166 9.03 -10.96 5.13
CA VAL A 166 7.79 -10.27 4.76
C VAL A 166 7.83 -9.88 3.29
N THR A 167 6.68 -9.89 2.64
CA THR A 167 6.49 -9.46 1.27
C THR A 167 5.41 -8.36 1.27
N ARG A 168 5.60 -7.36 0.42
CA ARG A 168 4.59 -6.33 0.16
C ARG A 168 4.03 -6.52 -1.25
N ALA A 169 2.74 -6.72 -1.37
CA ALA A 169 2.09 -6.70 -2.67
C ALA A 169 2.12 -5.29 -3.28
N PRO A 170 2.25 -5.17 -4.61
CA PRO A 170 2.07 -3.90 -5.29
C PRO A 170 0.64 -3.38 -5.09
N ASN A 171 0.48 -2.08 -5.00
CA ASN A 171 -0.84 -1.46 -4.92
C ASN A 171 -1.45 -1.27 -6.32
N ILE A 172 -2.74 -0.91 -6.39
CA ILE A 172 -3.47 -0.70 -7.66
C ILE A 172 -2.76 0.32 -8.56
N SER A 173 -2.20 1.38 -7.98
CA SER A 173 -1.47 2.37 -8.77
C SER A 173 -0.19 1.82 -9.38
N GLU A 174 0.52 0.96 -8.67
CA GLU A 174 1.74 0.32 -9.17
C GLU A 174 1.45 -0.73 -10.25
N LEU A 175 0.34 -1.46 -10.10
CA LEU A 175 -0.06 -2.53 -11.04
C LEU A 175 -0.67 -1.97 -12.34
N PHE A 176 -1.50 -0.95 -12.24
CA PHE A 176 -2.38 -0.50 -13.33
C PHE A 176 -2.08 0.92 -13.81
N ASN A 177 -0.92 1.49 -13.44
CA ASN A 177 -0.54 2.79 -13.95
C ASN A 177 -0.25 2.69 -15.46
N PRO A 178 -0.95 3.46 -16.31
CA PRO A 178 -0.71 3.42 -17.74
C PRO A 178 0.69 3.96 -18.06
N GLN A 179 1.28 3.47 -19.14
CA GLN A 179 2.53 4.05 -19.66
C GLN A 179 2.24 5.39 -20.30
N VAL A 180 2.82 6.44 -19.74
CA VAL A 180 2.68 7.82 -20.21
C VAL A 180 4.05 8.46 -20.35
N THR A 181 4.15 9.45 -21.22
CA THR A 181 5.33 10.31 -21.28
C THR A 181 5.34 11.20 -20.04
N GLY A 182 6.43 11.23 -19.32
CA GLY A 182 6.65 12.09 -18.16
C GLY A 182 7.66 13.20 -18.47
N LEU A 183 7.64 14.24 -17.63
CA LEU A 183 8.72 15.22 -17.58
C LEU A 183 9.71 14.76 -16.52
N ASP A 184 11.01 14.80 -16.87
CA ASP A 184 12.08 14.51 -15.94
C ASP A 184 13.16 15.61 -16.02
N ASN A 185 13.85 15.86 -14.92
CA ASN A 185 14.94 16.80 -14.84
C ASN A 185 16.27 16.04 -14.88
N PHE A 186 16.96 16.13 -15.97
CA PHE A 186 18.31 15.58 -16.10
C PHE A 186 19.36 16.61 -15.70
N SER A 187 20.35 16.22 -14.93
CA SER A 187 21.50 17.06 -14.58
C SER A 187 22.45 17.25 -15.77
N VAL A 188 22.38 16.35 -16.73
CA VAL A 188 23.15 16.39 -18.00
C VAL A 188 22.17 16.01 -19.11
N ASP A 189 22.20 16.75 -20.21
CA ASP A 189 21.43 16.46 -21.42
C ASP A 189 21.84 15.09 -21.97
N PRO A 190 20.96 14.08 -22.06
CA PRO A 190 21.32 12.77 -22.58
C PRO A 190 21.63 12.77 -24.08
N CYS A 191 21.34 13.88 -24.79
CA CYS A 191 21.58 14.04 -26.23
C CYS A 191 22.84 14.87 -26.55
N SER A 192 23.59 15.30 -25.53
CA SER A 192 24.82 16.12 -25.70
C SER A 192 26.09 15.27 -25.72
#